data_dd68d6c73ac63778426b421f057951a9
#
_entry.id   dd68d6c73ac63778426b421f057951a9
#
_cell.length_a   1.000
_cell.length_b   1.000
_cell.length_c   1.000
_cell.angle_alpha   90.00
_cell.angle_beta   90.00
_cell.angle_gamma   90.00
#
_symmetry.space_group_name_H-M   'P 1'
#
loop_
_entity.id
_entity.type
_entity.pdbx_description
1 polymer ?
#
loop_
_entity_poly.entity_id
_entity_poly.type
_entity_poly.pdbx_seq_one_letter_code
_entity_poly.pdbx_strand_id
1 'polypeptide(L)'
;ANITPIGAHEVVRNLTLKAGVYSGSVENLNVEDVKRADEILERTSCLDIGQSIVVEAGQVLGIETVQGTEQLLGYVRDTSIALRRVGVGVFVKREKLNQDLRVDMPTIGPETIRQVYDAKLASIIITPGKVIVLDQDECFRLCEELSLSFIVKEREK
;
A
#
# COMPACT_ATOMS: atom_id res chain seq x y z
N ALA A 1 26.59 4.88 26.76
CA ALA A 1 26.75 5.30 25.37
C ALA A 1 25.40 5.85 24.90
N ASN A 2 25.38 7.09 24.39
CA ASN A 2 24.20 7.65 23.77
C ASN A 2 24.09 7.07 22.34
N ILE A 3 23.12 6.21 22.10
CA ILE A 3 22.80 5.66 20.78
C ILE A 3 21.61 6.45 20.24
N THR A 4 21.77 7.08 19.09
CA THR A 4 20.67 7.77 18.39
C THR A 4 20.24 6.89 17.24
N PRO A 5 18.98 6.41 17.19
CA PRO A 5 18.46 5.66 16.07
C PRO A 5 18.34 6.56 14.84
N ILE A 6 18.74 6.06 13.69
CA ILE A 6 18.63 6.74 12.39
C ILE A 6 17.81 5.84 11.48
N GLY A 7 16.81 6.41 10.80
CA GLY A 7 15.98 5.66 9.86
C GLY A 7 16.74 5.27 8.59
N ALA A 8 16.44 4.11 8.01
CA ALA A 8 17.07 3.66 6.76
C ALA A 8 16.89 4.69 5.63
N HIS A 9 15.75 5.36 5.56
CA HIS A 9 15.43 6.40 4.57
C HIS A 9 16.24 7.70 4.76
N GLU A 10 16.83 7.93 5.94
CA GLU A 10 17.73 9.06 6.22
C GLU A 10 19.16 8.79 5.74
N VAL A 11 19.55 7.52 5.71
CA VAL A 11 20.91 7.08 5.31
C VAL A 11 20.98 6.78 3.81
N VAL A 12 19.99 6.07 3.30
CA VAL A 12 19.91 5.68 1.89
C VAL A 12 18.95 6.62 1.16
N ARG A 13 19.50 7.42 0.27
CA ARG A 13 18.70 8.35 -0.54
C ARG A 13 17.80 7.58 -1.50
N ASN A 14 16.61 8.13 -1.73
CA ASN A 14 15.62 7.59 -2.68
C ASN A 14 14.95 6.27 -2.30
N LEU A 15 14.93 5.88 -1.03
CA LEU A 15 14.11 4.73 -0.60
C LEU A 15 12.61 5.02 -0.61
N THR A 16 12.22 6.30 -0.59
CA THR A 16 10.82 6.73 -0.57
C THR A 16 10.48 7.58 -1.78
N LEU A 17 9.21 7.65 -2.12
CA LEU A 17 8.72 8.39 -3.28
C LEU A 17 8.05 9.70 -2.86
N LYS A 18 8.09 10.69 -3.74
CA LYS A 18 7.30 11.92 -3.64
C LYS A 18 5.89 11.68 -4.13
N ALA A 19 4.95 12.59 -3.79
CA ALA A 19 3.60 12.53 -4.34
C ALA A 19 3.62 12.58 -5.88
N GLY A 20 2.85 11.71 -6.53
CA GLY A 20 2.78 11.60 -7.98
C GLY A 20 2.15 10.30 -8.45
N VAL A 21 1.97 10.19 -9.75
CA VAL A 21 1.56 8.96 -10.46
C VAL A 21 2.80 8.37 -11.10
N TYR A 22 3.15 7.15 -10.73
CA TYR A 22 4.35 6.45 -11.21
C TYR A 22 4.04 5.42 -12.29
N SER A 23 2.81 4.92 -12.32
CA SER A 23 2.27 4.07 -13.39
C SER A 23 0.75 4.21 -13.44
N GLY A 24 0.17 4.00 -14.61
CA GLY A 24 -1.27 4.06 -14.82
C GLY A 24 -1.84 5.48 -14.78
N SER A 25 -3.10 5.63 -14.35
CA SER A 25 -3.84 6.89 -14.36
C SER A 25 -4.69 7.05 -13.11
N VAL A 26 -4.82 8.30 -12.65
CA VAL A 26 -5.76 8.66 -11.56
C VAL A 26 -7.22 8.54 -12.01
N GLU A 27 -7.49 8.66 -13.31
CA GLU A 27 -8.86 8.58 -13.87
C GLU A 27 -9.51 7.21 -13.62
N ASN A 28 -8.70 6.16 -13.55
CA ASN A 28 -9.15 4.79 -13.29
C ASN A 28 -9.16 4.44 -11.80
N LEU A 29 -8.78 5.37 -10.94
CA LEU A 29 -8.72 5.14 -9.51
C LEU A 29 -10.12 5.20 -8.89
N ASN A 30 -10.51 4.17 -8.16
CA ASN A 30 -11.69 4.23 -7.33
C ASN A 30 -11.42 5.08 -6.07
N VAL A 31 -11.68 6.37 -6.18
CA VAL A 31 -11.41 7.37 -5.12
C VAL A 31 -12.19 7.05 -3.85
N GLU A 32 -13.42 6.57 -3.96
CA GLU A 32 -14.25 6.22 -2.79
C GLU A 32 -13.66 5.02 -2.02
N ASP A 33 -13.09 4.05 -2.73
CA ASP A 33 -12.39 2.92 -2.09
C ASP A 33 -11.11 3.38 -1.38
N VAL A 34 -10.36 4.31 -1.97
CA VAL A 34 -9.17 4.91 -1.32
C VAL A 34 -9.57 5.67 -0.05
N LYS A 35 -10.60 6.51 -0.13
CA LYS A 35 -11.11 7.27 1.01
C LYS A 35 -11.58 6.34 2.13
N ARG A 36 -12.33 5.29 1.80
CA ARG A 36 -12.75 4.28 2.76
C ARG A 36 -11.55 3.55 3.39
N ALA A 37 -10.54 3.23 2.60
CA ALA A 37 -9.31 2.62 3.09
C ALA A 37 -8.58 3.54 4.08
N ASP A 38 -8.42 4.82 3.74
CA ASP A 38 -7.77 5.82 4.57
C ASP A 38 -8.51 6.01 5.91
N GLU A 39 -9.84 6.11 5.89
CA GLU A 39 -10.67 6.23 7.09
C GLU A 39 -10.49 5.02 8.04
N ILE A 40 -10.48 3.81 7.48
CA ILE A 40 -10.33 2.58 8.27
C ILE A 40 -8.91 2.48 8.85
N LEU A 41 -7.86 2.71 8.02
CA LEU A 41 -6.48 2.69 8.50
C LEU A 41 -6.22 3.75 9.56
N GLU A 42 -6.83 4.92 9.47
CA GLU A 42 -6.72 5.95 10.51
C GLU A 42 -7.31 5.46 11.83
N ARG A 43 -8.51 4.87 11.81
CA ARG A 43 -9.19 4.37 13.01
C ARG A 43 -8.50 3.15 13.62
N THR A 44 -7.97 2.25 12.82
CA THR A 44 -7.25 1.06 13.30
C THR A 44 -5.82 1.37 13.75
N SER A 45 -5.23 2.44 13.25
CA SER A 45 -3.89 2.90 13.60
C SER A 45 -3.71 3.18 15.08
N CYS A 46 -4.72 3.77 15.73
CA CYS A 46 -4.68 4.03 17.18
C CYS A 46 -4.73 2.74 18.02
N LEU A 47 -5.12 1.61 17.43
CA LEU A 47 -5.12 0.28 18.04
C LEU A 47 -3.89 -0.53 17.65
N ASP A 48 -2.95 0.07 16.92
CA ASP A 48 -1.74 -0.57 16.38
C ASP A 48 -2.03 -1.77 15.45
N ILE A 49 -3.17 -1.75 14.74
CA ILE A 49 -3.58 -2.81 13.82
C ILE A 49 -3.23 -2.42 12.39
N GLY A 50 -2.27 -3.15 11.82
CA GLY A 50 -1.96 -3.16 10.40
C GLY A 50 -1.51 -1.82 9.79
N GLN A 51 -0.95 -1.91 8.60
CA GLN A 51 -0.48 -0.77 7.81
C GLN A 51 -1.07 -0.79 6.40
N SER A 52 -1.72 -1.89 6.03
CA SER A 52 -2.33 -2.06 4.71
C SER A 52 -3.76 -2.61 4.79
N ILE A 53 -4.52 -2.27 3.76
CA ILE A 53 -5.90 -2.67 3.57
C ILE A 53 -6.19 -2.86 2.09
N VAL A 54 -7.11 -3.76 1.79
CA VAL A 54 -7.70 -3.90 0.46
C VAL A 54 -9.17 -3.55 0.51
N VAL A 55 -9.57 -2.61 -0.34
CA VAL A 55 -10.97 -2.22 -0.55
C VAL A 55 -11.32 -2.40 -2.03
N GLU A 56 -12.48 -2.97 -2.31
CA GLU A 56 -12.96 -3.24 -3.65
C GLU A 56 -14.46 -2.96 -3.74
N ALA A 57 -14.86 -1.99 -4.55
CA ALA A 57 -16.25 -1.58 -4.75
C ALA A 57 -17.01 -1.32 -3.42
N GLY A 58 -16.37 -0.61 -2.51
CA GLY A 58 -16.91 -0.27 -1.18
C GLY A 58 -16.81 -1.39 -0.14
N GLN A 59 -16.30 -2.58 -0.50
CA GLN A 59 -16.14 -3.69 0.43
C GLN A 59 -14.69 -3.82 0.91
N VAL A 60 -14.49 -3.99 2.21
CA VAL A 60 -13.19 -4.34 2.76
C VAL A 60 -12.95 -5.83 2.56
N LEU A 61 -11.95 -6.17 1.76
CA LEU A 61 -11.57 -7.56 1.53
C LEU A 61 -10.58 -8.08 2.57
N GLY A 62 -9.83 -7.21 3.21
CA GLY A 62 -8.94 -7.57 4.29
C GLY A 62 -8.15 -6.39 4.81
N ILE A 63 -7.70 -6.50 6.06
CA ILE A 63 -6.79 -5.57 6.75
C ILE A 63 -5.56 -6.37 7.16
N GLU A 64 -4.38 -5.77 7.00
CA GLU A 64 -3.12 -6.36 7.46
C GLU A 64 -3.15 -6.53 8.98
N THR A 65 -2.63 -7.67 9.44
CA THR A 65 -2.44 -8.00 10.84
C THR A 65 -1.00 -8.45 11.07
N VAL A 66 -0.72 -9.11 12.18
CA VAL A 66 0.61 -9.64 12.51
C VAL A 66 1.18 -10.58 11.43
N GLN A 67 0.35 -11.17 10.58
CA GLN A 67 0.79 -12.04 9.48
C GLN A 67 1.43 -11.26 8.31
N GLY A 68 1.25 -9.95 8.25
CA GLY A 68 1.87 -9.07 7.25
C GLY A 68 1.13 -8.97 5.91
N THR A 69 1.69 -8.15 5.03
CA THR A 69 1.11 -7.78 3.74
C THR A 69 0.93 -8.97 2.80
N GLU A 70 1.91 -9.88 2.77
CA GLU A 70 1.88 -11.06 1.90
C GLU A 70 0.67 -11.94 2.19
N GLN A 71 0.40 -12.21 3.46
CA GLN A 71 -0.75 -13.01 3.87
C GLN A 71 -2.07 -12.29 3.60
N LEU A 72 -2.12 -10.98 3.78
CA LEU A 72 -3.28 -10.18 3.39
C LEU A 72 -3.59 -10.36 1.90
N LEU A 73 -2.60 -10.16 1.03
CA LEU A 73 -2.80 -10.25 -0.42
C LEU A 73 -3.12 -11.68 -0.87
N GLY A 74 -2.51 -12.68 -0.25
CA GLY A 74 -2.84 -14.10 -0.46
C GLY A 74 -4.30 -14.41 -0.08
N TYR A 75 -4.74 -13.93 1.07
CA TYR A 75 -6.14 -14.08 1.53
C TYR A 75 -7.14 -13.41 0.56
N VAL A 76 -6.81 -12.20 0.09
CA VAL A 76 -7.64 -11.49 -0.90
C VAL A 76 -7.69 -12.25 -2.22
N ARG A 77 -6.57 -12.77 -2.72
CA ARG A 77 -6.49 -13.59 -3.93
C ARG A 77 -7.40 -14.82 -3.83
N ASP A 78 -7.41 -15.48 -2.69
CA ASP A 78 -8.15 -16.72 -2.46
C ASP A 78 -9.64 -16.48 -2.12
N THR A 79 -10.05 -15.20 -1.96
CA THR A 79 -11.44 -14.83 -1.78
C THR A 79 -12.26 -15.15 -3.05
N SER A 80 -13.40 -15.81 -2.87
CA SER A 80 -14.27 -16.22 -3.97
C SER A 80 -14.64 -15.03 -4.88
N ILE A 81 -14.47 -15.21 -6.19
CA ILE A 81 -14.83 -14.21 -7.21
C ILE A 81 -16.33 -13.85 -7.15
N ALA A 82 -17.19 -14.76 -6.70
CA ALA A 82 -18.61 -14.50 -6.52
C ALA A 82 -18.91 -13.40 -5.48
N LEU A 83 -17.95 -13.10 -4.59
CA LEU A 83 -18.05 -12.07 -3.56
C LEU A 83 -17.32 -10.78 -3.94
N ARG A 84 -16.72 -10.72 -5.13
CA ARG A 84 -15.79 -9.66 -5.53
C ARG A 84 -16.23 -8.94 -6.80
N ARG A 85 -15.69 -7.72 -6.98
CA ARG A 85 -15.66 -6.99 -8.26
C ARG A 85 -14.23 -6.83 -8.73
N VAL A 86 -13.64 -7.93 -9.20
CA VAL A 86 -12.23 -7.98 -9.60
C VAL A 86 -11.87 -6.91 -10.65
N GLY A 87 -10.66 -6.39 -10.56
CA GLY A 87 -10.14 -5.40 -11.50
C GLY A 87 -10.47 -3.93 -11.18
N VAL A 88 -11.09 -3.66 -10.02
CA VAL A 88 -11.36 -2.27 -9.58
C VAL A 88 -10.84 -2.00 -8.17
N GLY A 89 -10.38 -3.02 -7.45
CA GLY A 89 -9.94 -2.91 -6.06
C GLY A 89 -8.64 -2.14 -5.89
N VAL A 90 -8.49 -1.53 -4.72
CA VAL A 90 -7.30 -0.76 -4.33
C VAL A 90 -6.57 -1.46 -3.17
N PHE A 91 -5.25 -1.56 -3.27
CA PHE A 91 -4.37 -1.87 -2.17
C PHE A 91 -3.79 -0.57 -1.63
N VAL A 92 -4.03 -0.26 -0.37
CA VAL A 92 -3.55 0.95 0.29
C VAL A 92 -2.61 0.57 1.41
N LYS A 93 -1.39 1.15 1.41
CA LYS A 93 -0.41 0.98 2.49
C LYS A 93 0.04 2.34 3.02
N ARG A 94 -0.11 2.51 4.34
CA ARG A 94 0.14 3.76 5.06
C ARG A 94 0.97 3.51 6.30
N GLU A 95 1.69 4.54 6.73
CA GLU A 95 2.26 4.55 8.09
C GLU A 95 1.14 4.55 9.15
N LYS A 96 1.39 3.98 10.32
CA LYS A 96 0.50 4.14 11.48
C LYS A 96 0.65 5.54 12.07
N LEU A 97 -0.41 6.06 12.66
CA LEU A 97 -0.34 7.30 13.44
C LEU A 97 0.63 7.11 14.62
N ASN A 98 1.52 8.08 14.81
CA ASN A 98 2.55 8.06 15.86
C ASN A 98 3.62 6.96 15.72
N GLN A 99 3.76 6.33 14.54
CA GLN A 99 4.83 5.38 14.27
C GLN A 99 6.19 6.07 14.24
N ASP A 100 7.18 5.50 14.94
CA ASP A 100 8.57 5.95 14.81
C ASP A 100 9.19 5.35 13.53
N LEU A 101 9.13 6.12 12.45
CA LEU A 101 9.62 5.71 11.13
C LEU A 101 11.13 5.44 11.08
N ARG A 102 11.89 5.78 12.13
CA ARG A 102 13.30 5.44 12.24
C ARG A 102 13.51 3.98 12.57
N VAL A 103 12.54 3.37 13.26
CA VAL A 103 12.63 1.99 13.77
C VAL A 103 11.82 1.02 12.90
N ASP A 104 10.62 1.44 12.53
CA ASP A 104 9.70 0.62 11.73
C ASP A 104 9.04 1.49 10.66
N MET A 105 9.26 1.16 9.40
CA MET A 105 8.72 1.87 8.26
C MET A 105 8.04 0.90 7.32
N PRO A 106 6.78 1.18 6.90
CA PRO A 106 6.08 0.35 5.91
C PRO A 106 6.95 0.17 4.67
N THR A 107 6.98 -1.04 4.14
CA THR A 107 7.81 -1.37 2.99
C THR A 107 7.01 -2.16 1.96
N ILE A 108 7.24 -1.86 0.69
CA ILE A 108 6.78 -2.65 -0.47
C ILE A 108 7.95 -2.87 -1.43
N GLY A 109 7.79 -3.84 -2.31
CA GLY A 109 8.78 -4.17 -3.35
C GLY A 109 8.14 -4.92 -4.51
N PRO A 110 8.95 -5.42 -5.47
CA PRO A 110 8.46 -6.10 -6.67
C PRO A 110 7.51 -7.26 -6.37
N GLU A 111 7.76 -8.00 -5.29
CA GLU A 111 6.90 -9.11 -4.89
C GLU A 111 5.49 -8.62 -4.48
N THR A 112 5.41 -7.50 -3.77
CA THR A 112 4.12 -6.87 -3.43
C THR A 112 3.34 -6.52 -4.70
N ILE A 113 4.01 -6.00 -5.74
CA ILE A 113 3.38 -5.66 -7.03
C ILE A 113 2.77 -6.91 -7.67
N ARG A 114 3.53 -8.02 -7.73
CA ARG A 114 3.05 -9.29 -8.27
C ARG A 114 1.83 -9.81 -7.49
N GLN A 115 1.88 -9.76 -6.18
CA GLN A 115 0.79 -10.21 -5.32
C GLN A 115 -0.48 -9.36 -5.48
N VAL A 116 -0.34 -8.04 -5.66
CA VAL A 116 -1.48 -7.15 -5.98
C VAL A 116 -2.13 -7.53 -7.31
N TYR A 117 -1.31 -7.84 -8.32
CA TYR A 117 -1.81 -8.33 -9.60
C TYR A 117 -2.50 -9.70 -9.48
N ASP A 118 -1.89 -10.66 -8.77
CA ASP A 118 -2.45 -11.99 -8.55
C ASP A 118 -3.77 -11.93 -7.77
N ALA A 119 -3.88 -10.95 -6.85
CA ALA A 119 -5.11 -10.64 -6.16
C ALA A 119 -6.15 -9.92 -7.04
N LYS A 120 -5.85 -9.67 -8.33
CA LYS A 120 -6.74 -9.02 -9.31
C LYS A 120 -7.21 -7.63 -8.86
N LEU A 121 -6.33 -6.90 -8.22
CA LEU A 121 -6.55 -5.49 -7.86
C LEU A 121 -6.12 -4.57 -9.00
N ALA A 122 -6.59 -3.33 -9.00
CA ALA A 122 -6.31 -2.35 -10.05
C ALA A 122 -5.21 -1.34 -9.66
N SER A 123 -5.07 -1.04 -8.36
CA SER A 123 -4.26 0.09 -7.94
C SER A 123 -3.53 -0.15 -6.64
N ILE A 124 -2.37 0.48 -6.53
CA ILE A 124 -1.51 0.55 -5.34
C ILE A 124 -1.40 2.01 -4.91
N ILE A 125 -1.72 2.30 -3.66
CA ILE A 125 -1.68 3.64 -3.09
C ILE A 125 -0.79 3.63 -1.84
N ILE A 126 0.18 4.55 -1.79
CA ILE A 126 1.07 4.71 -0.63
C ILE A 126 1.20 6.17 -0.21
N THR A 127 1.71 6.41 1.02
CA THR A 127 1.97 7.77 1.53
C THR A 127 3.34 8.28 1.04
N PRO A 128 3.43 9.53 0.54
CA PRO A 128 4.70 10.11 0.14
C PRO A 128 5.67 10.22 1.32
N GLY A 129 6.92 9.85 1.08
CA GLY A 129 8.00 9.94 2.07
C GLY A 129 7.91 9.00 3.28
N LYS A 130 6.86 8.17 3.39
CA LYS A 130 6.58 7.38 4.59
C LYS A 130 6.44 5.88 4.33
N VAL A 131 6.64 5.45 3.11
CA VAL A 131 6.68 4.04 2.71
C VAL A 131 7.95 3.81 1.91
N ILE A 132 8.73 2.82 2.30
CA ILE A 132 9.90 2.37 1.55
C ILE A 132 9.43 1.60 0.32
N VAL A 133 10.00 1.92 -0.84
CA VAL A 133 9.82 1.17 -2.08
C VAL A 133 11.17 0.59 -2.49
N LEU A 134 11.32 -0.71 -2.32
CA LEU A 134 12.52 -1.44 -2.74
C LEU A 134 12.48 -1.67 -4.25
N ASP A 135 13.65 -1.63 -4.89
CA ASP A 135 13.80 -1.86 -6.32
C ASP A 135 12.77 -1.10 -7.18
N GLN A 136 12.75 0.24 -7.01
CA GLN A 136 11.73 1.13 -7.59
C GLN A 136 11.56 0.95 -9.10
N ASP A 137 12.68 0.86 -9.84
CA ASP A 137 12.64 0.70 -11.30
C ASP A 137 11.92 -0.60 -11.69
N GLU A 138 12.17 -1.68 -10.96
CA GLU A 138 11.49 -2.96 -11.17
C GLU A 138 10.01 -2.88 -10.77
N CYS A 139 9.68 -2.19 -9.68
CA CYS A 139 8.29 -1.97 -9.28
C CYS A 139 7.50 -1.24 -10.37
N PHE A 140 8.07 -0.17 -10.94
CA PHE A 140 7.39 0.62 -11.98
C PHE A 140 7.26 -0.17 -13.28
N ARG A 141 8.33 -0.87 -13.69
CA ARG A 141 8.30 -1.74 -14.84
C ARG A 141 7.19 -2.80 -14.73
N LEU A 142 7.09 -3.47 -13.58
CA LEU A 142 6.03 -4.44 -13.31
C LEU A 142 4.64 -3.81 -13.34
N CYS A 143 4.46 -2.62 -12.75
CA CYS A 143 3.18 -1.94 -12.79
C CYS A 143 2.74 -1.62 -14.23
N GLU A 144 3.66 -1.18 -15.10
CA GLU A 144 3.37 -0.94 -16.51
C GLU A 144 3.01 -2.24 -17.23
N GLU A 145 3.81 -3.30 -17.09
CA GLU A 145 3.58 -4.59 -17.72
C GLU A 145 2.26 -5.24 -17.29
N LEU A 146 1.91 -5.11 -16.01
CA LEU A 146 0.72 -5.71 -15.42
C LEU A 146 -0.50 -4.78 -15.44
N SER A 147 -0.37 -3.59 -16.04
CA SER A 147 -1.42 -2.57 -16.13
C SER A 147 -2.00 -2.15 -14.76
N LEU A 148 -1.14 -2.06 -13.75
CA LEU A 148 -1.47 -1.58 -12.43
C LEU A 148 -1.22 -0.07 -12.31
N SER A 149 -2.13 0.65 -11.65
CA SER A 149 -1.88 2.04 -11.27
C SER A 149 -1.06 2.08 -9.97
N PHE A 150 0.06 2.83 -9.98
CA PHE A 150 0.88 3.08 -8.81
C PHE A 150 0.87 4.56 -8.48
N ILE A 151 0.23 4.93 -7.38
CA ILE A 151 -0.05 6.32 -7.02
C ILE A 151 0.45 6.59 -5.61
N VAL A 152 1.22 7.66 -5.47
CA VAL A 152 1.73 8.16 -4.20
C VAL A 152 0.98 9.44 -3.85
N LYS A 153 0.17 9.40 -2.81
CA LYS A 153 -0.66 10.54 -2.38
C LYS A 153 -0.88 10.54 -0.88
N GLU A 154 -1.11 11.75 -0.34
CA GLU A 154 -1.50 11.91 1.05
C GLU A 154 -2.88 11.27 1.32
N ARG A 155 -3.18 11.05 2.60
CA ARG A 155 -4.50 10.58 3.03
C ARG A 155 -5.60 11.54 2.58
N GLU A 156 -6.71 10.99 2.14
CA GLU A 156 -7.94 11.75 1.97
C GLU A 156 -8.47 12.18 3.36
N LYS A 157 -8.85 13.47 3.48
CA LYS A 157 -9.46 14.01 4.69
C LYS A 157 -10.97 13.97 4.58
#